data_cccd48c5c13b32c89dbe7f61d95f8686
#
_entry.id   cccd48c5c13b32c89dbe7f61d95f8686
#
_cell.length_a   1.000
_cell.length_b   1.000
_cell.length_c   1.000
_cell.angle_alpha   90.00
_cell.angle_beta   90.00
_cell.angle_gamma   90.00
#
_symmetry.space_group_name_H-M   'P 1'
#
loop_
_entity.id
_entity.type
_entity.pdbx_description
1 polymer ?
#
loop_
_entity_poly.entity_id
_entity_poly.type
_entity_poly.pdbx_seq_one_letter_code
_entity_poly.pdbx_strand_id
1 'polypeptide(L)'
;FSIQHFAGVSSQDNTVEFCGWTSKTDLSTDAKKDEALADAQFNAIRKVGEITIPETVTAAVTYNGVLQGNATYKVIMLRANLFRAADSGVTSQITKITIPKTVQHIESRCFDECVNMTEFVIEGATDGTSQLKEIDSHAFLNCKKLASIALPNSVTYLGDDAANSIEGGVFEGCESFTSFTFPSSYASRNLPSFTFKECKNLATINWNGYNPKRLNNSAFYNCDKITWSQIPQSVEELGSTCFYDCEALTSVDLSKIKKMDTGVFWGTPLTSVEWPAAVTEIPANTFWACGKLTTIKGIPGQPGAWDNITKIGENAFNMCVALTTIKLPAELKTIDAQAFRSCDHLATVD
;
A
#
# COMPACT_ATOMS: atom_id res chain seq x y z
N PHE A 1 -15.57 8.00 28.88
CA PHE A 1 -14.27 7.34 29.05
C PHE A 1 -13.25 8.41 29.36
N SER A 2 -12.50 8.30 30.47
CA SER A 2 -11.44 9.23 30.80
C SER A 2 -10.12 8.72 30.24
N ILE A 3 -9.43 9.55 29.48
CA ILE A 3 -8.10 9.30 28.91
C ILE A 3 -7.10 9.39 30.07
N GLN A 4 -6.38 8.32 30.35
CA GLN A 4 -5.49 8.31 31.54
C GLN A 4 -4.03 7.89 31.30
N HIS A 5 -3.55 7.62 30.06
CA HIS A 5 -2.11 7.38 29.88
C HIS A 5 -1.56 7.96 28.59
N PHE A 6 -0.46 8.68 28.73
CA PHE A 6 0.38 9.19 27.65
C PHE A 6 1.80 8.69 27.91
N ALA A 7 2.40 7.98 26.94
CA ALA A 7 3.81 7.70 26.93
C ALA A 7 4.51 8.76 26.09
N GLY A 8 5.45 9.48 26.68
CA GLY A 8 6.27 10.48 26.03
C GLY A 8 5.69 11.89 26.06
N VAL A 9 5.96 12.64 27.12
CA VAL A 9 5.74 14.09 27.17
C VAL A 9 7.05 14.77 26.76
N SER A 10 7.07 15.48 25.63
CA SER A 10 8.12 16.44 25.35
C SER A 10 7.91 17.66 26.26
N SER A 11 8.82 17.90 27.18
CA SER A 11 8.75 19.00 28.13
C SER A 11 8.90 20.39 27.51
N GLN A 12 9.24 20.48 26.23
CA GLN A 12 9.51 21.75 25.53
C GLN A 12 8.34 22.26 24.70
N ASP A 13 7.44 21.40 24.20
CA ASP A 13 6.46 21.80 23.18
C ASP A 13 4.99 21.63 23.55
N ASN A 14 4.66 21.23 24.78
CA ASN A 14 3.29 20.93 25.22
C ASN A 14 2.52 19.99 24.28
N THR A 15 3.20 18.95 23.77
CA THR A 15 2.63 17.96 22.86
C THR A 15 2.69 16.56 23.45
N VAL A 16 1.78 15.68 23.05
CA VAL A 16 1.74 14.28 23.48
C VAL A 16 1.46 13.36 22.31
N GLU A 17 1.98 12.16 22.43
CA GLU A 17 1.67 11.04 21.57
C GLU A 17 0.49 10.26 22.16
N PHE A 18 -0.49 9.93 21.33
CA PHE A 18 -1.62 9.11 21.76
C PHE A 18 -1.25 7.64 21.61
N CYS A 19 -0.99 6.98 22.74
CA CYS A 19 -0.54 5.58 22.80
C CYS A 19 -1.66 4.59 23.16
N GLY A 20 -2.90 5.05 23.28
CA GLY A 20 -4.04 4.26 23.66
C GLY A 20 -4.64 4.67 25.00
N TRP A 21 -5.64 3.92 25.42
CA TRP A 21 -6.42 4.14 26.62
C TRP A 21 -5.91 3.19 27.71
N THR A 22 -5.20 3.66 28.71
CA THR A 22 -4.84 2.83 29.87
C THR A 22 -5.44 3.41 31.13
N SER A 23 -5.89 2.55 32.04
CA SER A 23 -6.21 2.98 33.40
C SER A 23 -4.90 3.14 34.18
N LYS A 24 -4.87 4.19 34.99
CA LYS A 24 -3.73 4.49 35.83
C LYS A 24 -3.56 3.40 36.89
N THR A 25 -2.51 2.59 36.81
CA THR A 25 -1.93 1.91 37.93
C THR A 25 -0.41 2.00 37.85
N ASP A 26 0.19 2.11 38.99
CA ASP A 26 1.59 2.34 39.28
C ASP A 26 2.52 1.43 38.48
N LEU A 27 3.44 2.00 37.72
CA LEU A 27 4.40 1.32 36.84
C LEU A 27 5.45 0.45 37.56
N SER A 28 5.28 0.14 38.83
CA SER A 28 6.37 -0.40 39.61
C SER A 28 6.45 -1.92 39.82
N THR A 29 5.39 -2.72 39.59
CA THR A 29 5.49 -4.15 39.98
C THR A 29 4.72 -5.22 39.23
N ASP A 30 3.89 -4.96 38.21
CA ASP A 30 3.07 -6.04 37.61
C ASP A 30 2.81 -5.89 36.09
N ALA A 31 3.83 -5.93 35.25
CA ALA A 31 3.73 -5.82 33.79
C ALA A 31 2.67 -6.79 33.14
N LYS A 32 2.44 -7.96 33.72
CA LYS A 32 1.46 -8.94 33.21
C LYS A 32 0.00 -8.60 33.54
N LYS A 33 -0.28 -7.89 34.65
CA LYS A 33 -1.65 -7.45 35.00
C LYS A 33 -2.03 -6.22 34.18
N ASP A 34 -1.05 -5.36 33.88
CA ASP A 34 -1.25 -4.18 33.06
C ASP A 34 -1.54 -4.54 31.61
N GLU A 35 -0.91 -5.59 31.06
CA GLU A 35 -1.16 -6.11 29.72
C GLU A 35 -2.60 -6.66 29.59
N ALA A 36 -3.09 -7.45 30.55
CA ALA A 36 -4.45 -7.98 30.54
C ALA A 36 -5.54 -6.90 30.72
N LEU A 37 -5.23 -5.82 31.46
CA LEU A 37 -6.14 -4.70 31.65
C LEU A 37 -6.15 -3.79 30.40
N ALA A 38 -5.01 -3.57 29.77
CA ALA A 38 -4.90 -2.90 28.48
C ALA A 38 -5.71 -3.64 27.42
N ASP A 39 -5.58 -4.97 27.33
CA ASP A 39 -6.35 -5.80 26.41
C ASP A 39 -7.86 -5.73 26.65
N ALA A 40 -8.31 -5.72 27.88
CA ALA A 40 -9.73 -5.57 28.20
C ALA A 40 -10.29 -4.21 27.80
N GLN A 41 -9.52 -3.13 27.95
CA GLN A 41 -9.91 -1.78 27.55
C GLN A 41 -9.84 -1.59 26.04
N PHE A 42 -8.82 -2.14 25.37
CA PHE A 42 -8.75 -2.23 23.91
C PHE A 42 -9.95 -2.97 23.32
N ASN A 43 -10.34 -4.09 23.93
CA ASN A 43 -11.52 -4.84 23.52
C ASN A 43 -12.84 -4.08 23.74
N ALA A 44 -12.90 -3.20 24.73
CA ALA A 44 -14.05 -2.31 24.94
C ALA A 44 -14.14 -1.21 23.87
N ILE A 45 -13.02 -0.59 23.50
CA ILE A 45 -12.96 0.43 22.44
C ILE A 45 -13.29 -0.17 21.06
N ARG A 46 -12.84 -1.38 20.77
CA ARG A 46 -13.16 -2.09 19.51
C ARG A 46 -14.64 -2.39 19.34
N LYS A 47 -15.43 -2.36 20.40
CA LYS A 47 -16.90 -2.53 20.37
C LYS A 47 -17.67 -1.22 20.15
N VAL A 48 -16.98 -0.07 20.12
CA VAL A 48 -17.58 1.23 19.84
C VAL A 48 -17.60 1.44 18.33
N GLY A 49 -18.75 1.82 17.78
CA GLY A 49 -18.89 2.05 16.34
C GLY A 49 -18.15 3.29 15.85
N GLU A 50 -18.19 4.39 16.61
CA GLU A 50 -17.58 5.67 16.22
C GLU A 50 -16.62 6.17 17.28
N ILE A 51 -15.46 6.66 16.85
CA ILE A 51 -14.41 7.19 17.73
C ILE A 51 -14.01 8.58 17.22
N THR A 52 -14.02 9.55 18.13
CA THR A 52 -13.42 10.87 17.89
C THR A 52 -12.25 11.06 18.83
N ILE A 53 -11.04 11.26 18.26
CA ILE A 53 -9.84 11.56 19.02
C ILE A 53 -9.83 13.07 19.31
N PRO A 54 -9.72 13.51 20.59
CA PRO A 54 -9.74 14.92 20.92
C PRO A 54 -8.47 15.64 20.44
N GLU A 55 -8.59 16.92 20.10
CA GLU A 55 -7.44 17.76 19.73
C GLU A 55 -6.45 17.94 20.89
N THR A 56 -6.97 17.98 22.11
CA THR A 56 -6.17 18.15 23.33
C THR A 56 -6.59 17.20 24.42
N VAL A 57 -5.66 16.91 25.30
CA VAL A 57 -5.86 16.10 26.50
C VAL A 57 -5.26 16.80 27.71
N THR A 58 -5.90 16.65 28.87
CA THR A 58 -5.41 17.20 30.13
C THR A 58 -4.87 16.05 30.98
N ALA A 59 -3.62 16.12 31.36
CA ALA A 59 -2.96 15.14 32.20
C ALA A 59 -2.33 15.77 33.45
N ALA A 60 -2.26 14.97 34.52
CA ALA A 60 -1.58 15.38 35.75
C ALA A 60 -0.05 15.45 35.53
N VAL A 61 0.56 16.53 35.90
CA VAL A 61 2.02 16.71 35.88
C VAL A 61 2.57 16.40 37.25
N THR A 62 3.50 15.45 37.33
CA THR A 62 4.20 15.10 38.59
C THR A 62 5.70 15.35 38.44
N TYR A 63 6.30 15.88 39.52
CA TYR A 63 7.75 16.01 39.62
C TYR A 63 8.20 15.31 40.90
N ASN A 64 9.14 14.36 40.77
CA ASN A 64 9.58 13.50 41.89
C ASN A 64 8.41 12.82 42.64
N GLY A 65 7.38 12.38 41.93
CA GLY A 65 6.20 11.75 42.51
C GLY A 65 5.18 12.70 43.14
N VAL A 66 5.45 14.01 43.15
CA VAL A 66 4.54 15.02 43.68
C VAL A 66 3.74 15.68 42.57
N LEU A 67 2.41 15.70 42.71
CA LEU A 67 1.51 16.37 41.77
C LEU A 67 1.80 17.87 41.74
N GLN A 68 2.15 18.40 40.59
CA GLN A 68 2.40 19.83 40.35
C GLN A 68 1.16 20.55 39.77
N GLY A 69 0.16 19.82 39.35
CA GLY A 69 -1.04 20.33 38.71
C GLY A 69 -1.43 19.54 37.46
N ASN A 70 -2.35 20.09 36.68
CA ASN A 70 -2.74 19.54 35.39
C ASN A 70 -2.22 20.43 34.27
N ALA A 71 -1.75 19.81 33.16
CA ALA A 71 -1.40 20.52 31.93
C ALA A 71 -2.22 19.98 30.78
N THR A 72 -2.53 20.84 29.81
CA THR A 72 -3.23 20.48 28.59
C THR A 72 -2.23 20.34 27.45
N TYR A 73 -2.29 19.22 26.75
CA TYR A 73 -1.38 18.84 25.67
C TYR A 73 -2.15 18.64 24.37
N LYS A 74 -1.54 18.96 23.22
CA LYS A 74 -2.08 18.64 21.90
C LYS A 74 -1.76 17.20 21.51
N VAL A 75 -2.71 16.51 20.90
CA VAL A 75 -2.48 15.18 20.31
C VAL A 75 -1.84 15.38 18.94
N ILE A 76 -0.60 14.92 18.77
CA ILE A 76 0.19 15.09 17.54
C ILE A 76 0.55 13.79 16.83
N MET A 77 0.42 12.64 17.49
CA MET A 77 0.83 11.35 16.95
C MET A 77 -0.13 10.25 17.38
N LEU A 78 -0.42 9.33 16.47
CA LEU A 78 -1.12 8.09 16.74
C LEU A 78 -0.13 6.94 16.64
N ARG A 79 0.08 6.24 17.75
CA ARG A 79 1.12 5.21 17.89
C ARG A 79 0.78 3.93 17.14
N ALA A 80 1.82 3.16 16.85
CA ALA A 80 1.72 1.89 16.17
C ALA A 80 0.74 0.93 16.87
N ASN A 81 -0.03 0.21 16.08
CA ASN A 81 -1.02 -0.78 16.52
C ASN A 81 -2.18 -0.24 17.40
N LEU A 82 -2.35 1.08 17.50
CA LEU A 82 -3.31 1.72 18.42
C LEU A 82 -4.73 1.14 18.33
N PHE A 83 -5.24 0.87 17.14
CA PHE A 83 -6.57 0.31 16.91
C PHE A 83 -6.51 -1.07 16.23
N ARG A 84 -5.33 -1.68 16.18
CA ARG A 84 -5.10 -2.97 15.53
C ARG A 84 -6.00 -4.06 16.11
N ALA A 85 -6.71 -4.80 15.26
CA ALA A 85 -7.64 -5.86 15.68
C ALA A 85 -7.08 -7.29 15.51
N ALA A 86 -5.96 -7.46 14.81
CA ALA A 86 -5.45 -8.76 14.36
C ALA A 86 -5.18 -9.79 15.47
N ASP A 87 -4.72 -9.35 16.64
CA ASP A 87 -4.20 -10.28 17.68
C ASP A 87 -5.23 -10.73 18.71
N SER A 88 -6.44 -10.19 18.68
CA SER A 88 -7.43 -10.39 19.75
C SER A 88 -8.50 -11.44 19.47
N GLY A 89 -8.56 -11.97 18.23
CA GLY A 89 -9.69 -12.81 17.78
C GLY A 89 -11.06 -12.08 17.82
N VAL A 90 -11.07 -10.79 18.13
CA VAL A 90 -12.27 -9.94 18.16
C VAL A 90 -12.26 -9.05 16.93
N THR A 91 -13.25 -9.22 16.06
CA THR A 91 -13.45 -8.33 14.92
C THR A 91 -13.76 -6.91 15.39
N SER A 92 -13.02 -5.93 14.89
CA SER A 92 -13.28 -4.52 15.19
C SER A 92 -14.70 -4.13 14.80
N GLN A 93 -15.44 -3.51 15.71
CA GLN A 93 -16.76 -2.93 15.44
C GLN A 93 -16.68 -1.45 15.03
N ILE A 94 -15.47 -0.90 14.95
CA ILE A 94 -15.23 0.50 14.58
C ILE A 94 -15.72 0.71 13.15
N THR A 95 -16.66 1.63 12.99
CA THR A 95 -17.21 2.04 11.68
C THR A 95 -16.71 3.39 11.23
N LYS A 96 -16.36 4.27 12.20
CA LYS A 96 -15.87 5.62 11.93
C LYS A 96 -14.80 6.03 12.92
N ILE A 97 -13.73 6.67 12.41
CA ILE A 97 -12.72 7.36 13.21
C ILE A 97 -12.58 8.79 12.72
N THR A 98 -12.56 9.73 13.67
CA THR A 98 -12.22 11.13 13.41
C THR A 98 -10.95 11.48 14.17
N ILE A 99 -9.93 11.98 13.46
CA ILE A 99 -8.68 12.46 14.04
C ILE A 99 -8.59 13.98 13.97
N PRO A 100 -8.03 14.66 15.00
CA PRO A 100 -7.94 16.11 15.03
C PRO A 100 -6.86 16.62 14.06
N LYS A 101 -7.02 17.86 13.62
CA LYS A 101 -6.09 18.54 12.69
C LYS A 101 -4.66 18.65 13.22
N THR A 102 -4.44 18.50 14.52
CA THR A 102 -3.11 18.58 15.17
C THR A 102 -2.26 17.33 14.98
N VAL A 103 -2.85 16.19 14.58
CA VAL A 103 -2.11 14.97 14.31
C VAL A 103 -1.16 15.18 13.13
N GLN A 104 0.13 14.88 13.32
CA GLN A 104 1.19 15.03 12.33
C GLN A 104 1.65 13.68 11.78
N HIS A 105 1.53 12.61 12.57
CA HIS A 105 2.02 11.29 12.23
C HIS A 105 1.04 10.18 12.67
N ILE A 106 0.79 9.24 11.76
CA ILE A 106 0.09 7.98 12.00
C ILE A 106 1.11 6.86 11.82
N GLU A 107 1.46 6.20 12.92
CA GLU A 107 2.46 5.13 12.90
C GLU A 107 1.93 3.82 12.31
N SER A 108 2.87 2.88 12.09
CA SER A 108 2.63 1.60 11.41
C SER A 108 1.49 0.81 12.07
N ARG A 109 0.65 0.21 11.22
CA ARG A 109 -0.46 -0.68 11.63
C ARG A 109 -1.46 -0.05 12.61
N CYS A 110 -1.53 1.27 12.68
CA CYS A 110 -2.38 1.98 13.62
C CYS A 110 -3.85 1.52 13.56
N PHE A 111 -4.37 1.26 12.34
CA PHE A 111 -5.75 0.84 12.09
C PHE A 111 -5.83 -0.55 11.43
N ASP A 112 -4.78 -1.37 11.53
CA ASP A 112 -4.70 -2.70 10.95
C ASP A 112 -5.91 -3.57 11.40
N GLU A 113 -6.55 -4.25 10.44
CA GLU A 113 -7.75 -5.07 10.66
C GLU A 113 -9.00 -4.32 11.17
N CYS A 114 -9.08 -2.99 10.99
CA CYS A 114 -10.34 -2.27 11.20
C CYS A 114 -11.33 -2.57 10.06
N VAL A 115 -11.68 -3.84 9.89
CA VAL A 115 -12.42 -4.39 8.74
C VAL A 115 -13.81 -3.80 8.52
N ASN A 116 -14.43 -3.23 9.57
CA ASN A 116 -15.75 -2.62 9.52
C ASN A 116 -15.71 -1.09 9.35
N MET A 117 -14.53 -0.47 9.37
CA MET A 117 -14.39 0.98 9.20
C MET A 117 -14.79 1.40 7.80
N THR A 118 -15.85 2.19 7.71
CA THR A 118 -16.38 2.75 6.46
C THR A 118 -15.95 4.19 6.23
N GLU A 119 -15.60 4.90 7.30
CA GLU A 119 -15.26 6.32 7.27
C GLU A 119 -14.05 6.63 8.14
N PHE A 120 -13.08 7.35 7.57
CA PHE A 120 -11.93 7.91 8.29
C PHE A 120 -11.85 9.41 7.99
N VAL A 121 -12.06 10.22 9.02
CA VAL A 121 -12.11 11.68 8.91
C VAL A 121 -10.83 12.28 9.48
N ILE A 122 -10.16 13.10 8.68
CA ILE A 122 -9.03 13.93 9.09
C ILE A 122 -9.54 15.38 9.14
N GLU A 123 -9.68 15.93 10.34
CA GLU A 123 -10.08 17.33 10.47
C GLU A 123 -9.09 18.25 9.77
N GLY A 124 -9.61 19.24 9.05
CA GLY A 124 -8.77 20.18 8.29
C GLY A 124 -8.15 19.63 7.01
N ALA A 125 -8.51 18.42 6.56
CA ALA A 125 -7.95 17.85 5.34
C ALA A 125 -8.34 18.66 4.09
N THR A 126 -9.57 19.17 4.03
CA THR A 126 -10.11 19.89 2.86
C THR A 126 -9.90 21.39 2.90
N ASP A 127 -9.76 21.98 4.09
CA ASP A 127 -9.53 23.42 4.28
C ASP A 127 -8.05 23.79 4.45
N GLY A 128 -7.17 22.79 4.42
CA GLY A 128 -5.71 22.97 4.50
C GLY A 128 -5.18 23.24 5.92
N THR A 129 -5.99 23.06 6.96
CA THR A 129 -5.56 23.30 8.36
C THR A 129 -4.99 22.07 9.04
N SER A 130 -5.14 20.87 8.44
CA SER A 130 -4.54 19.64 8.94
C SER A 130 -3.01 19.69 8.92
N GLN A 131 -2.39 19.19 9.99
CA GLN A 131 -0.94 19.11 10.14
C GLN A 131 -0.37 17.71 9.80
N LEU A 132 -1.18 16.76 9.34
CA LEU A 132 -0.74 15.41 9.03
C LEU A 132 0.29 15.42 7.90
N LYS A 133 1.47 14.82 8.16
CA LYS A 133 2.60 14.73 7.24
C LYS A 133 2.97 13.31 6.86
N GLU A 134 2.81 12.38 7.78
CA GLU A 134 3.36 11.03 7.67
C GLU A 134 2.31 9.98 8.03
N ILE A 135 2.20 8.98 7.18
CA ILE A 135 1.40 7.78 7.41
C ILE A 135 2.32 6.59 7.12
N ASP A 136 2.62 5.81 8.15
CA ASP A 136 3.56 4.70 8.04
C ASP A 136 2.96 3.45 7.39
N SER A 137 3.83 2.51 7.13
CA SER A 137 3.54 1.23 6.49
C SER A 137 2.39 0.48 7.18
N HIS A 138 1.48 -0.06 6.37
CA HIS A 138 0.36 -0.87 6.84
C HIS A 138 -0.63 -0.13 7.77
N ALA A 139 -0.60 1.20 7.84
CA ALA A 139 -1.45 1.97 8.77
C ALA A 139 -2.93 1.62 8.63
N PHE A 140 -3.41 1.33 7.41
CA PHE A 140 -4.79 0.94 7.10
C PHE A 140 -4.89 -0.47 6.50
N LEU A 141 -3.95 -1.36 6.83
CA LEU A 141 -3.95 -2.76 6.36
C LEU A 141 -5.31 -3.41 6.66
N ASN A 142 -5.91 -4.03 5.64
CA ASN A 142 -7.20 -4.73 5.75
C ASN A 142 -8.38 -3.90 6.30
N CYS A 143 -8.38 -2.59 6.09
CA CYS A 143 -9.57 -1.77 6.31
C CYS A 143 -10.59 -2.00 5.17
N LYS A 144 -11.14 -3.21 5.10
CA LYS A 144 -11.87 -3.76 3.95
C LYS A 144 -13.06 -2.93 3.48
N LYS A 145 -13.78 -2.27 4.40
CA LYS A 145 -14.96 -1.47 4.11
C LYS A 145 -14.67 0.03 3.90
N LEU A 146 -13.42 0.47 4.06
CA LEU A 146 -13.04 1.86 3.82
C LEU A 146 -13.12 2.15 2.32
N ALA A 147 -14.10 2.96 1.91
CA ALA A 147 -14.39 3.22 0.50
C ALA A 147 -13.52 4.33 -0.11
N SER A 148 -13.05 5.25 0.72
CA SER A 148 -12.17 6.36 0.33
C SER A 148 -11.53 7.00 1.57
N ILE A 149 -10.47 7.77 1.33
CA ILE A 149 -9.85 8.62 2.34
C ILE A 149 -9.45 9.97 1.70
N ALA A 150 -9.81 11.07 2.36
CA ALA A 150 -9.38 12.41 1.95
C ALA A 150 -8.08 12.76 2.68
N LEU A 151 -6.94 12.60 2.01
CA LEU A 151 -5.65 13.00 2.56
C LEU A 151 -5.42 14.50 2.38
N PRO A 152 -4.93 15.22 3.42
CA PRO A 152 -4.57 16.62 3.29
C PRO A 152 -3.32 16.79 2.42
N ASN A 153 -3.22 17.94 1.76
CA ASN A 153 -2.05 18.25 0.93
C ASN A 153 -0.73 18.38 1.73
N SER A 154 -0.79 18.42 3.06
CA SER A 154 0.39 18.40 3.92
C SER A 154 1.11 17.05 4.00
N VAL A 155 0.47 15.95 3.55
CA VAL A 155 1.06 14.60 3.58
C VAL A 155 2.19 14.50 2.55
N THR A 156 3.37 14.13 3.02
CA THR A 156 4.59 13.97 2.21
C THR A 156 5.18 12.56 2.28
N TYR A 157 4.68 11.71 3.19
CA TYR A 157 5.14 10.33 3.36
C TYR A 157 3.96 9.36 3.49
N LEU A 158 4.00 8.27 2.70
CA LEU A 158 3.00 7.19 2.66
C LEU A 158 3.73 5.84 2.59
N GLY A 159 4.22 5.36 3.72
CA GLY A 159 4.99 4.11 3.79
C GLY A 159 6.37 4.19 3.17
N ASP A 160 7.17 3.12 3.34
CA ASP A 160 8.54 3.06 2.82
C ASP A 160 8.55 2.89 1.29
N ASP A 161 9.16 3.86 0.60
CA ASP A 161 9.27 3.89 -0.85
C ASP A 161 10.60 3.29 -1.39
N ALA A 162 11.42 2.70 -0.53
CA ALA A 162 12.65 2.03 -0.96
C ALA A 162 12.32 0.87 -1.93
N ALA A 163 13.09 0.79 -3.02
CA ALA A 163 12.93 -0.28 -3.98
C ALA A 163 13.14 -1.65 -3.30
N ASN A 164 12.20 -2.58 -3.48
CA ASN A 164 12.18 -3.91 -2.86
C ASN A 164 11.97 -3.92 -1.34
N SER A 165 11.57 -2.80 -0.72
CA SER A 165 11.12 -2.83 0.66
C SER A 165 9.93 -3.79 0.82
N ILE A 166 9.92 -4.52 1.93
CA ILE A 166 8.77 -5.32 2.39
C ILE A 166 7.84 -4.48 3.28
N GLU A 167 8.27 -3.27 3.63
CA GLU A 167 7.48 -2.30 4.35
C GLU A 167 6.83 -1.34 3.35
N GLY A 168 5.55 -1.14 3.46
CA GLY A 168 4.75 -0.35 2.52
C GLY A 168 3.29 -0.53 2.83
N GLY A 169 2.49 -0.87 1.84
CA GLY A 169 1.14 -1.39 2.04
C GLY A 169 0.20 -0.52 2.85
N VAL A 170 0.34 0.82 2.79
CA VAL A 170 -0.49 1.73 3.62
C VAL A 170 -1.96 1.40 3.52
N PHE A 171 -2.45 1.08 2.31
CA PHE A 171 -3.84 0.76 2.01
C PHE A 171 -4.03 -0.69 1.53
N GLU A 172 -3.08 -1.60 1.81
CA GLU A 172 -3.20 -3.01 1.45
C GLU A 172 -4.51 -3.59 2.01
N GLY A 173 -5.28 -4.30 1.18
CA GLY A 173 -6.54 -4.91 1.58
C GLY A 173 -7.71 -3.95 1.81
N CYS A 174 -7.61 -2.69 1.38
CA CYS A 174 -8.75 -1.76 1.35
C CYS A 174 -9.66 -2.11 0.17
N GLU A 175 -10.32 -3.25 0.24
CA GLU A 175 -11.09 -3.86 -0.85
C GLU A 175 -12.19 -2.94 -1.41
N SER A 176 -12.76 -2.06 -0.58
CA SER A 176 -13.85 -1.15 -0.95
C SER A 176 -13.38 0.17 -1.58
N PHE A 177 -12.06 0.45 -1.65
CA PHE A 177 -11.59 1.66 -2.34
C PHE A 177 -12.02 1.63 -3.80
N THR A 178 -12.70 2.69 -4.26
CA THR A 178 -13.06 2.87 -5.68
C THR A 178 -12.21 3.92 -6.37
N SER A 179 -11.69 4.88 -5.59
CA SER A 179 -10.82 5.95 -6.08
C SER A 179 -9.84 6.38 -5.00
N PHE A 180 -8.71 6.91 -5.44
CA PHE A 180 -7.69 7.51 -4.58
C PHE A 180 -7.12 8.78 -5.21
N THR A 181 -6.88 9.82 -4.39
CA THR A 181 -6.22 11.06 -4.81
C THR A 181 -4.96 11.26 -3.98
N PHE A 182 -3.81 11.35 -4.64
CA PHE A 182 -2.56 11.70 -3.98
C PHE A 182 -2.56 13.14 -3.50
N PRO A 183 -1.99 13.44 -2.32
CA PRO A 183 -1.74 14.81 -1.88
C PRO A 183 -0.85 15.54 -2.89
N SER A 184 -1.12 16.82 -3.15
CA SER A 184 -0.31 17.60 -4.11
C SER A 184 1.14 17.83 -3.66
N SER A 185 1.42 17.69 -2.36
CA SER A 185 2.78 17.77 -1.81
C SER A 185 3.53 16.43 -1.84
N TYR A 186 2.86 15.33 -2.19
CA TYR A 186 3.49 14.03 -2.24
C TYR A 186 4.44 13.93 -3.43
N ALA A 187 5.73 13.72 -3.19
CA ALA A 187 6.77 13.81 -4.20
C ALA A 187 7.81 12.68 -4.09
N SER A 188 7.40 11.52 -3.54
CA SER A 188 8.27 10.35 -3.51
C SER A 188 8.72 9.95 -4.92
N ARG A 189 9.93 9.39 -5.05
CA ARG A 189 10.42 8.87 -6.33
C ARG A 189 9.66 7.62 -6.77
N ASN A 190 9.29 6.79 -5.83
CA ASN A 190 8.68 5.48 -6.10
C ASN A 190 7.30 5.39 -5.44
N LEU A 191 6.36 4.68 -6.06
CA LEU A 191 5.17 4.23 -5.36
C LEU A 191 5.59 3.08 -4.43
N PRO A 192 5.34 3.16 -3.11
CA PRO A 192 5.76 2.14 -2.17
C PRO A 192 5.23 0.75 -2.49
N SER A 193 5.93 -0.30 -2.04
CA SER A 193 5.48 -1.69 -2.18
C SER A 193 4.11 -1.89 -1.52
N PHE A 194 3.28 -2.74 -2.11
CA PHE A 194 1.96 -3.13 -1.58
C PHE A 194 0.95 -1.99 -1.36
N THR A 195 1.23 -0.76 -1.81
CA THR A 195 0.40 0.44 -1.49
C THR A 195 -1.09 0.18 -1.68
N PHE A 196 -1.49 -0.43 -2.80
CA PHE A 196 -2.87 -0.75 -3.14
C PHE A 196 -3.10 -2.26 -3.35
N LYS A 197 -2.21 -3.11 -2.83
CA LYS A 197 -2.38 -4.56 -2.94
C LYS A 197 -3.76 -4.96 -2.40
N GLU A 198 -4.49 -5.82 -3.13
CA GLU A 198 -5.85 -6.28 -2.80
C GLU A 198 -6.91 -5.15 -2.74
N CYS A 199 -6.64 -3.97 -3.34
CA CYS A 199 -7.66 -2.94 -3.51
C CYS A 199 -8.55 -3.29 -4.73
N LYS A 200 -9.36 -4.34 -4.61
CA LYS A 200 -10.08 -4.98 -5.72
C LYS A 200 -11.00 -4.06 -6.51
N ASN A 201 -11.57 -3.05 -5.86
CA ASN A 201 -12.50 -2.12 -6.50
C ASN A 201 -11.86 -0.80 -6.94
N LEU A 202 -10.54 -0.62 -6.76
CA LEU A 202 -9.83 0.61 -7.13
C LEU A 202 -9.80 0.78 -8.64
N ALA A 203 -10.61 1.71 -9.16
CA ALA A 203 -10.75 1.96 -10.59
C ALA A 203 -10.16 3.30 -11.04
N THR A 204 -10.00 4.25 -10.13
CA THR A 204 -9.55 5.61 -10.47
C THR A 204 -8.47 6.10 -9.52
N ILE A 205 -7.35 6.56 -10.09
CA ILE A 205 -6.28 7.20 -9.33
C ILE A 205 -6.05 8.61 -9.89
N ASN A 206 -6.25 9.60 -9.04
CA ASN A 206 -5.81 10.96 -9.31
C ASN A 206 -4.40 11.15 -8.73
N TRP A 207 -3.40 11.14 -9.59
CA TRP A 207 -2.00 11.30 -9.21
C TRP A 207 -1.66 12.73 -8.75
N ASN A 208 -2.49 13.71 -9.09
CA ASN A 208 -2.42 15.10 -8.61
C ASN A 208 -1.01 15.73 -8.67
N GLY A 209 -0.30 15.48 -9.78
CA GLY A 209 1.08 15.94 -9.99
C GLY A 209 2.17 14.99 -9.45
N TYR A 210 1.84 13.98 -8.71
CA TYR A 210 2.78 12.92 -8.34
C TYR A 210 3.18 12.10 -9.56
N ASN A 211 4.49 12.03 -9.84
CA ASN A 211 5.08 11.41 -11.01
C ASN A 211 6.10 10.33 -10.61
N PRO A 212 5.68 9.16 -10.13
CA PRO A 212 6.59 8.10 -9.74
C PRO A 212 7.44 7.63 -10.92
N LYS A 213 8.70 7.28 -10.66
CA LYS A 213 9.59 6.63 -11.62
C LYS A 213 9.50 5.11 -11.57
N ARG A 214 9.13 4.59 -10.42
CA ARG A 214 8.96 3.16 -10.19
C ARG A 214 7.65 2.87 -9.46
N LEU A 215 6.98 1.84 -9.89
CA LEU A 215 5.96 1.15 -9.11
C LEU A 215 6.65 -0.03 -8.42
N ASN A 216 6.73 0.00 -7.09
CA ASN A 216 7.42 -1.03 -6.34
C ASN A 216 6.65 -2.37 -6.30
N ASN A 217 7.20 -3.35 -5.58
CA ASN A 217 6.69 -4.72 -5.59
C ASN A 217 5.21 -4.77 -5.17
N SER A 218 4.41 -5.51 -5.92
CA SER A 218 2.98 -5.76 -5.63
C SER A 218 2.15 -4.48 -5.42
N ALA A 219 2.57 -3.32 -5.95
CA ALA A 219 1.88 -2.05 -5.71
C ALA A 219 0.40 -2.08 -6.11
N PHE A 220 0.04 -2.86 -7.12
CA PHE A 220 -1.32 -3.09 -7.62
C PHE A 220 -1.68 -4.58 -7.70
N TYR A 221 -1.02 -5.43 -6.91
CA TYR A 221 -1.33 -6.86 -6.86
C TYR A 221 -2.83 -7.07 -6.58
N ASN A 222 -3.51 -7.85 -7.44
CA ASN A 222 -4.95 -8.18 -7.28
C ASN A 222 -5.87 -6.94 -7.22
N CYS A 223 -5.59 -5.94 -8.09
CA CYS A 223 -6.42 -4.76 -8.30
C CYS A 223 -7.30 -4.96 -9.54
N ASP A 224 -8.49 -5.56 -9.37
CA ASP A 224 -9.31 -6.08 -10.47
C ASP A 224 -9.88 -5.01 -11.41
N LYS A 225 -9.88 -3.73 -11.00
CA LYS A 225 -10.44 -2.61 -11.78
C LYS A 225 -9.40 -1.67 -12.37
N ILE A 226 -8.10 -1.87 -12.03
CA ILE A 226 -7.03 -1.03 -12.56
C ILE A 226 -6.80 -1.33 -14.05
N THR A 227 -6.67 -0.25 -14.85
CA THR A 227 -6.30 -0.30 -16.27
C THR A 227 -5.00 0.47 -16.49
N TRP A 228 -4.28 0.19 -17.60
CA TRP A 228 -3.04 0.89 -17.88
C TRP A 228 -3.19 2.40 -18.03
N SER A 229 -4.36 2.87 -18.49
CA SER A 229 -4.65 4.30 -18.62
C SER A 229 -4.59 5.08 -17.30
N GLN A 230 -4.62 4.39 -16.16
CA GLN A 230 -4.46 4.98 -14.84
C GLN A 230 -2.98 5.15 -14.43
N ILE A 231 -2.03 4.55 -15.17
CA ILE A 231 -0.61 4.56 -14.83
C ILE A 231 0.07 5.80 -15.44
N PRO A 232 0.85 6.58 -14.64
CA PRO A 232 1.52 7.78 -15.15
C PRO A 232 2.57 7.47 -16.20
N GLN A 233 2.68 8.32 -17.21
CA GLN A 233 3.72 8.24 -18.25
C GLN A 233 5.14 8.46 -17.72
N SER A 234 5.30 8.86 -16.46
CA SER A 234 6.59 9.00 -15.79
C SER A 234 7.21 7.67 -15.35
N VAL A 235 6.42 6.59 -15.31
CA VAL A 235 6.87 5.28 -14.84
C VAL A 235 7.86 4.67 -15.84
N GLU A 236 9.03 4.31 -15.33
CA GLU A 236 10.13 3.69 -16.09
C GLU A 236 10.51 2.30 -15.56
N GLU A 237 10.08 1.96 -14.34
CA GLU A 237 10.43 0.70 -13.68
C GLU A 237 9.21 0.04 -13.05
N LEU A 238 9.10 -1.28 -13.21
CA LEU A 238 8.03 -2.11 -12.64
C LEU A 238 8.62 -3.14 -11.68
N GLY A 239 8.21 -3.12 -10.44
CA GLY A 239 8.59 -4.05 -9.39
C GLY A 239 7.94 -5.43 -9.55
N SER A 240 8.43 -6.40 -8.78
CA SER A 240 7.94 -7.78 -8.83
C SER A 240 6.44 -7.84 -8.54
N THR A 241 5.71 -8.63 -9.33
CA THR A 241 4.27 -8.88 -9.18
C THR A 241 3.41 -7.62 -9.10
N CYS A 242 3.89 -6.51 -9.67
CA CYS A 242 3.25 -5.19 -9.55
C CYS A 242 1.79 -5.20 -10.00
N PHE A 243 1.46 -5.94 -11.06
CA PHE A 243 0.12 -6.09 -11.63
C PHE A 243 -0.34 -7.56 -11.63
N TYR A 244 0.13 -8.36 -10.66
CA TYR A 244 -0.33 -9.74 -10.52
C TYR A 244 -1.86 -9.77 -10.44
N ASP A 245 -2.48 -10.63 -11.29
CA ASP A 245 -3.92 -10.93 -11.29
C ASP A 245 -4.84 -9.68 -11.38
N CYS A 246 -4.42 -8.66 -12.13
CA CYS A 246 -5.24 -7.47 -12.42
C CYS A 246 -6.23 -7.76 -13.55
N GLU A 247 -7.48 -8.12 -13.25
CA GLU A 247 -8.48 -8.61 -14.20
C GLU A 247 -8.89 -7.59 -15.29
N ALA A 248 -8.79 -6.28 -15.04
CA ALA A 248 -9.11 -5.25 -16.04
C ALA A 248 -7.91 -4.87 -16.92
N LEU A 249 -6.70 -5.40 -16.66
CA LEU A 249 -5.49 -5.02 -17.39
C LEU A 249 -5.39 -5.81 -18.70
N THR A 250 -6.13 -5.39 -19.72
CA THR A 250 -6.20 -6.05 -21.04
C THR A 250 -5.15 -5.58 -22.04
N SER A 251 -4.52 -4.43 -21.78
CA SER A 251 -3.47 -3.83 -22.61
C SER A 251 -2.50 -3.02 -21.77
N VAL A 252 -1.27 -2.85 -22.27
CA VAL A 252 -0.20 -2.06 -21.62
C VAL A 252 0.57 -1.26 -22.67
N ASP A 253 1.06 -0.08 -22.27
CA ASP A 253 2.04 0.69 -23.04
C ASP A 253 3.38 0.67 -22.29
N LEU A 254 4.30 -0.15 -22.77
CA LEU A 254 5.63 -0.32 -22.18
C LEU A 254 6.70 0.60 -22.80
N SER A 255 6.30 1.56 -23.63
CA SER A 255 7.24 2.40 -24.41
C SER A 255 8.25 3.19 -23.57
N LYS A 256 7.91 3.46 -22.30
CA LYS A 256 8.77 4.17 -21.34
C LYS A 256 9.49 3.26 -20.36
N ILE A 257 9.17 1.96 -20.35
CA ILE A 257 9.71 1.01 -19.38
C ILE A 257 11.15 0.66 -19.74
N LYS A 258 12.03 0.79 -18.73
CA LYS A 258 13.47 0.53 -18.80
C LYS A 258 13.90 -0.64 -17.96
N LYS A 259 13.10 -0.99 -16.94
CA LYS A 259 13.37 -2.10 -16.03
C LYS A 259 12.07 -2.79 -15.64
N MET A 260 12.11 -4.11 -15.58
CA MET A 260 11.00 -4.94 -15.14
C MET A 260 11.55 -6.07 -14.27
N ASP A 261 10.92 -6.29 -13.12
CA ASP A 261 11.25 -7.38 -12.21
C ASP A 261 10.36 -8.61 -12.51
N THR A 262 10.37 -9.63 -11.65
CA THR A 262 9.69 -10.90 -11.90
C THR A 262 8.17 -10.80 -11.75
N GLY A 263 7.42 -11.60 -12.55
CA GLY A 263 5.98 -11.82 -12.38
C GLY A 263 5.09 -10.61 -12.58
N VAL A 264 5.56 -9.56 -13.25
CA VAL A 264 4.88 -8.25 -13.31
C VAL A 264 3.43 -8.36 -13.78
N PHE A 265 3.17 -9.18 -14.81
CA PHE A 265 1.85 -9.35 -15.42
C PHE A 265 1.24 -10.72 -15.19
N TRP A 266 1.71 -11.49 -14.23
CA TRP A 266 1.20 -12.81 -13.92
C TRP A 266 -0.33 -12.80 -13.73
N GLY A 267 -1.06 -13.68 -14.41
CA GLY A 267 -2.51 -13.83 -14.32
C GLY A 267 -3.33 -12.76 -15.06
N THR A 268 -2.69 -11.76 -15.67
CA THR A 268 -3.42 -10.69 -16.36
C THR A 268 -4.06 -11.16 -17.66
N PRO A 269 -5.21 -10.58 -18.07
CA PRO A 269 -5.89 -10.92 -19.31
C PRO A 269 -5.34 -10.15 -20.54
N LEU A 270 -4.04 -9.85 -20.56
CA LEU A 270 -3.38 -9.22 -21.70
C LEU A 270 -3.60 -10.04 -22.98
N THR A 271 -3.96 -9.38 -24.07
CA THR A 271 -4.17 -10.04 -25.37
C THR A 271 -2.97 -9.92 -26.28
N SER A 272 -2.24 -8.81 -26.19
CA SER A 272 -1.00 -8.57 -26.93
C SER A 272 -0.06 -7.70 -26.12
N VAL A 273 1.25 -7.86 -26.35
CA VAL A 273 2.28 -7.03 -25.70
C VAL A 273 3.30 -6.56 -26.73
N GLU A 274 3.60 -5.26 -26.70
CA GLU A 274 4.71 -4.67 -27.42
C GLU A 274 5.88 -4.47 -26.44
N TRP A 275 6.97 -5.22 -26.63
CA TRP A 275 8.10 -5.29 -25.69
C TRP A 275 9.09 -4.13 -25.91
N PRO A 276 9.56 -3.44 -24.84
CA PRO A 276 10.45 -2.29 -24.96
C PRO A 276 11.91 -2.68 -25.20
N ALA A 277 12.62 -1.93 -26.02
CA ALA A 277 14.03 -2.23 -26.37
C ALA A 277 15.00 -2.14 -25.17
N ALA A 278 14.66 -1.38 -24.14
CA ALA A 278 15.51 -1.20 -22.96
C ALA A 278 15.51 -2.43 -22.02
N VAL A 279 14.56 -3.35 -22.16
CA VAL A 279 14.47 -4.55 -21.34
C VAL A 279 14.92 -5.76 -22.18
N THR A 280 16.17 -6.17 -22.00
CA THR A 280 16.84 -7.19 -22.80
C THR A 280 16.64 -8.63 -22.32
N GLU A 281 15.85 -8.83 -21.31
CA GLU A 281 15.43 -10.16 -20.83
C GLU A 281 13.93 -10.13 -20.55
N ILE A 282 13.25 -11.26 -20.76
CA ILE A 282 11.89 -11.45 -20.23
C ILE A 282 12.06 -12.08 -18.84
N PRO A 283 11.77 -11.37 -17.74
CA PRO A 283 11.97 -11.88 -16.39
C PRO A 283 11.13 -13.12 -16.11
N ALA A 284 11.52 -13.89 -15.08
CA ALA A 284 10.77 -15.07 -14.66
C ALA A 284 9.31 -14.72 -14.34
N ASN A 285 8.39 -15.62 -14.66
CA ASN A 285 6.95 -15.53 -14.37
C ASN A 285 6.23 -14.32 -14.99
N THR A 286 6.86 -13.56 -15.88
CA THR A 286 6.32 -12.26 -16.37
C THR A 286 4.89 -12.38 -16.88
N PHE A 287 4.59 -13.40 -17.70
CA PHE A 287 3.28 -13.66 -18.29
C PHE A 287 2.69 -15.01 -17.84
N TRP A 288 3.13 -15.54 -16.70
CA TRP A 288 2.54 -16.78 -16.21
C TRP A 288 1.02 -16.66 -16.08
N ALA A 289 0.29 -17.65 -16.62
CA ALA A 289 -1.17 -17.69 -16.64
C ALA A 289 -1.85 -16.52 -17.39
N CYS A 290 -1.14 -15.80 -18.27
CA CYS A 290 -1.75 -14.85 -19.20
C CYS A 290 -2.51 -15.62 -20.30
N GLY A 291 -3.60 -16.27 -19.94
CA GLY A 291 -4.33 -17.21 -20.80
C GLY A 291 -4.98 -16.60 -22.04
N LYS A 292 -5.01 -15.25 -22.17
CA LYS A 292 -5.52 -14.53 -23.35
C LYS A 292 -4.42 -13.97 -24.24
N LEU A 293 -3.15 -14.14 -23.89
CA LEU A 293 -2.02 -13.60 -24.65
C LEU A 293 -1.84 -14.37 -25.97
N THR A 294 -2.05 -13.68 -27.09
CA THR A 294 -1.92 -14.25 -28.43
C THR A 294 -0.67 -13.80 -29.16
N THR A 295 -0.15 -12.60 -28.81
CA THR A 295 0.94 -11.97 -29.58
C THR A 295 1.88 -11.21 -28.63
N ILE A 296 3.19 -11.43 -28.85
CA ILE A 296 4.25 -10.60 -28.29
C ILE A 296 5.25 -10.24 -29.38
N LYS A 297 5.64 -8.97 -29.44
CA LYS A 297 6.59 -8.45 -30.44
C LYS A 297 7.30 -7.22 -29.88
N GLY A 298 8.34 -6.75 -30.56
CA GLY A 298 8.98 -5.46 -30.22
C GLY A 298 8.09 -4.27 -30.54
N ILE A 299 8.30 -3.17 -29.81
CA ILE A 299 7.60 -1.90 -30.08
C ILE A 299 7.99 -1.38 -31.46
N PRO A 300 7.02 -1.07 -32.33
CA PRO A 300 7.29 -0.50 -33.64
C PRO A 300 8.12 0.80 -33.53
N GLY A 301 9.17 0.92 -34.36
CA GLY A 301 10.07 2.06 -34.36
C GLY A 301 11.14 2.08 -33.26
N GLN A 302 11.20 1.04 -32.42
CA GLN A 302 12.34 0.78 -31.52
C GLN A 302 13.21 -0.33 -32.08
N PRO A 303 14.34 -0.01 -32.77
CA PRO A 303 15.21 -1.03 -33.38
C PRO A 303 15.70 -2.03 -32.32
N GLY A 304 15.60 -3.32 -32.63
CA GLY A 304 16.04 -4.39 -31.74
C GLY A 304 15.16 -4.65 -30.52
N ALA A 305 14.03 -3.99 -30.38
CA ALA A 305 13.17 -4.14 -29.19
C ALA A 305 12.80 -5.60 -28.85
N TRP A 306 12.63 -6.46 -29.87
CA TRP A 306 12.42 -7.90 -29.66
C TRP A 306 13.71 -8.69 -29.90
N ASP A 307 14.45 -8.39 -30.97
CA ASP A 307 15.63 -9.16 -31.39
C ASP A 307 16.79 -9.07 -30.39
N ASN A 308 16.86 -8.01 -29.55
CA ASN A 308 17.89 -7.85 -28.51
C ASN A 308 17.62 -8.64 -27.23
N ILE A 309 16.53 -9.37 -27.13
CA ILE A 309 16.26 -10.21 -25.96
C ILE A 309 17.24 -11.39 -25.96
N THR A 310 17.99 -11.51 -24.85
CA THR A 310 19.01 -12.55 -24.68
C THR A 310 18.55 -13.71 -23.82
N LYS A 311 17.46 -13.51 -23.05
CA LYS A 311 16.97 -14.52 -22.10
C LYS A 311 15.45 -14.48 -21.97
N ILE A 312 14.83 -15.67 -21.95
CA ILE A 312 13.45 -15.88 -21.51
C ILE A 312 13.50 -16.63 -20.17
N GLY A 313 13.03 -15.98 -19.11
CA GLY A 313 13.12 -16.48 -17.76
C GLY A 313 12.20 -17.66 -17.46
N GLU A 314 12.42 -18.27 -16.30
CA GLU A 314 11.63 -19.40 -15.81
C GLU A 314 10.12 -19.07 -15.78
N ASN A 315 9.29 -20.00 -16.29
CA ASN A 315 7.82 -19.85 -16.36
C ASN A 315 7.33 -18.58 -17.08
N ALA A 316 8.15 -17.89 -17.85
CA ALA A 316 7.83 -16.56 -18.40
C ALA A 316 6.51 -16.54 -19.19
N PHE A 317 6.16 -17.60 -19.89
CA PHE A 317 4.90 -17.80 -20.65
C PHE A 317 4.15 -19.07 -20.21
N ASN A 318 4.44 -19.61 -19.03
CA ASN A 318 3.75 -20.81 -18.53
C ASN A 318 2.23 -20.57 -18.48
N MET A 319 1.43 -21.49 -19.01
CA MET A 319 -0.03 -21.39 -19.11
C MET A 319 -0.54 -20.25 -20.03
N CYS A 320 0.26 -19.74 -20.97
CA CYS A 320 -0.22 -18.86 -22.04
C CYS A 320 -0.97 -19.66 -23.10
N VAL A 321 -2.14 -20.18 -22.75
CA VAL A 321 -2.89 -21.15 -23.58
C VAL A 321 -3.37 -20.59 -24.91
N ALA A 322 -3.55 -19.28 -25.06
CA ALA A 322 -3.97 -18.64 -26.30
C ALA A 322 -2.79 -18.34 -27.26
N LEU A 323 -1.53 -18.55 -26.85
CA LEU A 323 -0.35 -18.29 -27.67
C LEU A 323 -0.20 -19.41 -28.70
N THR A 324 -0.39 -19.10 -29.99
CA THR A 324 -0.32 -20.07 -31.09
C THR A 324 0.99 -20.03 -31.80
N THR A 325 1.65 -18.89 -31.86
CA THR A 325 2.93 -18.67 -32.55
C THR A 325 3.80 -17.73 -31.74
N ILE A 326 5.10 -17.98 -31.78
CA ILE A 326 6.10 -17.05 -31.25
C ILE A 326 7.31 -17.04 -32.19
N LYS A 327 7.75 -15.83 -32.54
CA LYS A 327 9.05 -15.65 -33.20
C LYS A 327 10.09 -15.47 -32.08
N LEU A 328 11.11 -16.32 -32.05
CA LEU A 328 12.19 -16.17 -31.08
C LEU A 328 13.06 -14.97 -31.43
N PRO A 329 13.56 -14.24 -30.40
CA PRO A 329 14.50 -13.13 -30.58
C PRO A 329 15.80 -13.58 -31.26
N ALA A 330 16.35 -12.74 -32.16
CA ALA A 330 17.57 -13.11 -32.90
C ALA A 330 18.82 -13.29 -31.98
N GLU A 331 18.90 -12.52 -30.88
CA GLU A 331 20.02 -12.59 -29.93
C GLU A 331 19.74 -13.54 -28.74
N LEU A 332 18.71 -14.36 -28.82
CA LEU A 332 18.32 -15.25 -27.70
C LEU A 332 19.42 -16.30 -27.43
N LYS A 333 19.84 -16.38 -26.17
CA LYS A 333 20.87 -17.32 -25.68
C LYS A 333 20.30 -18.39 -24.75
N THR A 334 19.31 -18.06 -23.96
CA THR A 334 18.75 -18.94 -22.93
C THR A 334 17.24 -18.89 -22.87
N ILE A 335 16.64 -20.07 -22.74
CA ILE A 335 15.24 -20.26 -22.33
C ILE A 335 15.30 -21.09 -21.05
N ASP A 336 14.89 -20.50 -19.93
CA ASP A 336 14.92 -21.15 -18.63
C ASP A 336 13.79 -22.20 -18.50
N ALA A 337 13.83 -22.95 -17.39
CA ALA A 337 12.91 -24.04 -17.10
C ALA A 337 11.42 -23.60 -17.22
N GLN A 338 10.63 -24.44 -17.84
CA GLN A 338 9.16 -24.28 -17.93
C GLN A 338 8.68 -22.98 -18.63
N ALA A 339 9.55 -22.26 -19.32
CA ALA A 339 9.23 -20.97 -19.94
C ALA A 339 7.95 -21.00 -20.78
N PHE A 340 7.67 -22.09 -21.50
CA PHE A 340 6.49 -22.33 -22.34
C PHE A 340 5.64 -23.53 -21.89
N ARG A 341 5.75 -23.93 -20.61
CA ARG A 341 4.95 -25.04 -20.08
C ARG A 341 3.47 -24.71 -20.22
N SER A 342 2.67 -25.73 -20.62
CA SER A 342 1.21 -25.58 -20.82
C SER A 342 0.78 -24.46 -21.77
N CYS A 343 1.61 -24.13 -22.76
CA CYS A 343 1.20 -23.35 -23.93
C CYS A 343 0.55 -24.31 -24.93
N ASP A 344 -0.62 -24.86 -24.59
CA ASP A 344 -1.19 -26.04 -25.28
C ASP A 344 -1.53 -25.82 -26.78
N HIS A 345 -1.67 -24.57 -27.21
CA HIS A 345 -1.94 -24.22 -28.61
C HIS A 345 -0.69 -23.67 -29.34
N LEU A 346 0.48 -23.66 -28.73
CA LEU A 346 1.70 -23.20 -29.38
C LEU A 346 2.15 -24.20 -30.44
N ALA A 347 1.83 -23.90 -31.71
CA ALA A 347 2.08 -24.77 -32.85
C ALA A 347 3.33 -24.37 -33.65
N THR A 348 3.74 -23.11 -33.63
CA THR A 348 4.85 -22.57 -34.40
C THR A 348 5.81 -21.79 -33.54
N VAL A 349 7.09 -22.13 -33.63
CA VAL A 349 8.21 -21.44 -33.04
C VAL A 349 9.21 -21.14 -34.15
N ASP A 350 9.33 -19.86 -34.59
CA ASP A 350 10.16 -19.39 -35.70
C ASP A 350 11.44 -18.72 -35.20
#